data_75025fdb10920fff7817e38f403c5c62
#
_entry.id   75025fdb10920fff7817e38f403c5c62
#
_cell.length_a   1.000
_cell.length_b   1.000
_cell.length_c   1.000
_cell.angle_alpha   90.00
_cell.angle_beta   90.00
_cell.angle_gamma   90.00
#
_symmetry.space_group_name_H-M   'P 1'
#
loop_
_entity.id
_entity.type
_entity.pdbx_description
1 polymer ?
#
loop_
_entity_poly.entity_id
_entity_poly.type
_entity_poly.pdbx_seq_one_letter_code
_entity_poly.pdbx_strand_id
1 'polypeptide(L)'
;MFTKEVVVRCESGLHNNQATYFVQKANEFESNISLEAQNRKMNAKSLLGIMSLGIVTGETIVISATGADAEAAVNALEALLQRDVY
;
A
#
# COMPACT_ATOMS: atom_id res chain seq x y z
N MET A 1 -1.64 15.70 -6.16
CA MET A 1 -1.16 14.42 -5.65
C MET A 1 -1.35 14.36 -4.14
N PHE A 2 -1.81 13.23 -3.63
CA PHE A 2 -1.97 13.03 -2.19
C PHE A 2 -0.95 12.00 -1.73
N THR A 3 -0.17 12.35 -0.73
CA THR A 3 0.95 11.53 -0.25
C THR A 3 0.88 11.39 1.26
N LYS A 4 1.15 10.20 1.76
CA LYS A 4 1.12 9.96 3.20
C LYS A 4 2.20 8.97 3.60
N GLU A 5 2.88 9.28 4.70
CA GLU A 5 3.82 8.36 5.33
C GLU A 5 3.04 7.46 6.27
N VAL A 6 3.23 6.16 6.18
CA VAL A 6 2.45 5.17 6.93
C VAL A 6 3.40 4.16 7.57
N VAL A 7 3.17 3.87 8.84
CA VAL A 7 3.88 2.78 9.52
C VAL A 7 3.07 1.51 9.37
N VAL A 8 3.69 0.46 8.87
CA VAL A 8 3.05 -0.84 8.67
C VAL A 8 2.91 -1.53 10.02
N ARG A 9 1.68 -1.81 10.43
CA ARG A 9 1.40 -2.41 11.75
C ARG A 9 0.79 -3.78 11.68
N CYS A 10 0.36 -4.24 10.50
CA CYS A 10 -0.12 -5.61 10.34
C CYS A 10 1.04 -6.59 10.59
N GLU A 11 0.79 -7.63 11.37
CA GLU A 11 1.86 -8.54 11.81
C GLU A 11 2.54 -9.24 10.65
N SER A 12 1.78 -9.62 9.62
CA SER A 12 2.32 -10.32 8.46
C SER A 12 3.08 -9.41 7.50
N GLY A 13 3.04 -8.08 7.71
CA GLY A 13 3.60 -7.16 6.73
C GLY A 13 2.83 -7.26 5.42
N LEU A 14 3.48 -6.90 4.30
CA LEU A 14 2.84 -6.99 2.99
C LEU A 14 3.28 -8.27 2.26
N HIS A 15 2.85 -9.40 2.81
CA HIS A 15 3.12 -10.73 2.27
C HIS A 15 1.81 -11.49 2.09
N ASN A 16 1.82 -12.48 1.20
CA ASN A 16 0.71 -13.42 1.04
C ASN A 16 -0.64 -12.73 0.95
N ASN A 17 -1.58 -13.10 1.81
CA ASN A 17 -2.94 -12.58 1.77
C ASN A 17 -3.00 -11.06 1.99
N GLN A 18 -2.17 -10.53 2.88
CA GLN A 18 -2.15 -9.09 3.14
C GLN A 18 -1.78 -8.32 1.88
N ALA A 19 -0.76 -8.78 1.14
CA ALA A 19 -0.36 -8.15 -0.12
C ALA A 19 -1.47 -8.24 -1.16
N THR A 20 -2.14 -9.39 -1.22
CA THR A 20 -3.25 -9.59 -2.16
C THR A 20 -4.38 -8.61 -1.87
N TYR A 21 -4.78 -8.47 -0.61
CA TYR A 21 -5.84 -7.54 -0.24
C TYR A 21 -5.44 -6.09 -0.50
N PHE A 22 -4.17 -5.75 -0.24
CA PHE A 22 -3.67 -4.40 -0.52
C PHE A 22 -3.80 -4.07 -2.01
N VAL A 23 -3.36 -4.98 -2.87
CA VAL A 23 -3.43 -4.77 -4.32
C VAL A 23 -4.87 -4.72 -4.80
N GLN A 24 -5.73 -5.60 -4.29
CA GLN A 24 -7.15 -5.58 -4.65
C GLN A 24 -7.80 -4.26 -4.24
N LYS A 25 -7.51 -3.76 -3.06
CA LYS A 25 -8.05 -2.47 -2.60
C LYS A 25 -7.56 -1.34 -3.50
N ALA A 26 -6.27 -1.32 -3.83
CA ALA A 26 -5.71 -0.30 -4.72
C ALA A 26 -6.41 -0.29 -6.08
N ASN A 27 -6.76 -1.47 -6.59
CA ASN A 27 -7.41 -1.59 -7.89
C ASN A 27 -8.87 -1.11 -7.89
N GLU A 28 -9.47 -0.86 -6.72
CA GLU A 28 -10.81 -0.31 -6.63
C GLU A 28 -10.87 1.19 -6.97
N PHE A 29 -9.71 1.85 -6.99
CA PHE A 29 -9.63 3.29 -7.22
C PHE A 29 -9.09 3.59 -8.61
N GLU A 30 -9.53 4.71 -9.17
CA GLU A 30 -9.08 5.15 -10.50
C GLU A 30 -7.69 5.79 -10.46
N SER A 31 -7.31 6.36 -9.32
CA SER A 31 -6.03 7.05 -9.17
C SER A 31 -4.86 6.13 -9.50
N ASN A 32 -3.79 6.74 -9.98
CA ASN A 32 -2.49 6.08 -10.05
C ASN A 32 -1.92 6.08 -8.65
N ILE A 33 -1.57 4.91 -8.13
CA ILE A 33 -1.13 4.75 -6.74
C ILE A 33 0.24 4.10 -6.73
N SER A 34 1.16 4.67 -5.97
CA SER A 34 2.48 4.09 -5.79
C SER A 34 2.79 3.90 -4.32
N LEU A 35 3.65 2.92 -4.04
CA LEU A 35 4.15 2.65 -2.72
C LEU A 35 5.67 2.70 -2.77
N GLU A 36 6.26 3.48 -1.88
CA GLU A 36 7.71 3.62 -1.82
C GLU A 36 8.23 3.10 -0.48
N ALA A 37 9.22 2.23 -0.55
CA ALA A 37 9.89 1.69 0.62
C ALA A 37 11.33 1.37 0.24
N GLN A 38 12.28 1.60 1.15
CA GLN A 38 13.67 1.22 0.95
C GLN A 38 14.25 1.83 -0.35
N ASN A 39 13.86 3.06 -0.65
CA ASN A 39 14.27 3.79 -1.86
C ASN A 39 13.81 3.13 -3.16
N ARG A 40 12.80 2.27 -3.10
CA ARG A 40 12.20 1.63 -4.28
C ARG A 40 10.73 2.02 -4.35
N LYS A 41 10.29 2.36 -5.55
CA LYS A 41 8.91 2.79 -5.79
C LYS A 41 8.23 1.79 -6.70
N MET A 42 7.08 1.29 -6.27
CA MET A 42 6.32 0.30 -7.03
C MET A 42 4.89 0.73 -7.23
N ASN A 43 4.27 0.24 -8.30
CA ASN A 43 2.86 0.45 -8.56
C ASN A 43 2.06 -0.35 -7.53
N ALA A 44 1.21 0.33 -6.75
CA ALA A 44 0.42 -0.32 -5.72
C ALA A 44 -0.60 -1.31 -6.27
N LYS A 45 -0.87 -1.26 -7.58
CA LYS A 45 -1.82 -2.17 -8.23
C LYS A 45 -1.13 -3.41 -8.80
N SER A 46 0.19 -3.54 -8.62
CA SER A 46 0.96 -4.69 -9.09
C SER A 46 1.32 -5.60 -7.93
N LEU A 47 0.77 -6.81 -7.92
CA LEU A 47 1.04 -7.77 -6.84
C LEU A 47 2.53 -8.15 -6.81
N LEU A 48 3.12 -8.41 -7.97
CA LEU A 48 4.55 -8.74 -8.03
C LEU A 48 5.40 -7.58 -7.53
N GLY A 49 5.04 -6.35 -7.90
CA GLY A 49 5.76 -5.17 -7.45
C GLY A 49 5.71 -5.01 -5.93
N ILE A 50 4.53 -5.15 -5.36
CA ILE A 50 4.35 -5.00 -3.91
C ILE A 50 5.09 -6.12 -3.16
N MET A 51 4.94 -7.36 -3.60
CA MET A 51 5.61 -8.49 -2.95
C MET A 51 7.13 -8.41 -3.05
N SER A 52 7.64 -7.83 -4.16
CA SER A 52 9.09 -7.70 -4.35
C SER A 52 9.75 -6.77 -3.34
N LEU A 53 8.98 -5.90 -2.69
CA LEU A 53 9.52 -4.97 -1.69
C LEU A 53 9.82 -5.66 -0.35
N GLY A 54 9.20 -6.80 -0.07
CA GLY A 54 9.46 -7.53 1.17
C GLY A 54 9.15 -6.71 2.41
N ILE A 55 8.10 -5.92 2.39
CA ILE A 55 7.75 -5.01 3.49
C ILE A 55 7.32 -5.78 4.72
N VAL A 56 7.93 -5.46 5.87
CA VAL A 56 7.63 -6.13 7.14
C VAL A 56 6.99 -5.14 8.12
N THR A 57 6.38 -5.69 9.16
CA THR A 57 5.76 -4.86 10.20
C THR A 57 6.81 -3.93 10.83
N GLY A 58 6.38 -2.72 11.14
CA GLY A 58 7.26 -1.69 11.71
C GLY A 58 7.94 -0.80 10.70
N GLU A 59 7.95 -1.19 9.41
CA GLU A 59 8.53 -0.36 8.37
C GLU A 59 7.67 0.88 8.11
N THR A 60 8.34 1.99 7.80
CA THR A 60 7.66 3.21 7.35
C THR A 60 7.72 3.26 5.84
N ILE A 61 6.56 3.43 5.22
CA ILE A 61 6.43 3.48 3.77
C ILE A 61 5.73 4.77 3.38
N VAL A 62 5.79 5.11 2.09
CA VAL A 62 5.10 6.29 1.57
C VAL A 62 4.11 5.83 0.51
N ILE A 63 2.85 6.18 0.69
CA ILE A 63 1.80 5.90 -0.29
C ILE A 63 1.45 7.22 -0.97
N SER A 64 1.52 7.24 -2.30
CA SER A 64 1.20 8.43 -3.09
C SER A 64 0.14 8.07 -4.12
N ALA A 65 -0.81 8.97 -4.34
CA ALA A 65 -1.86 8.76 -5.33
C ALA A 65 -2.12 10.05 -6.10
N THR A 66 -2.42 9.92 -7.38
CA THR A 66 -2.77 11.03 -8.26
C THR A 66 -4.04 10.66 -9.01
N GLY A 67 -5.08 11.46 -8.85
CA GLY A 67 -6.36 11.22 -9.50
C GLY A 67 -7.50 11.77 -8.67
N ALA A 68 -8.72 11.60 -9.16
CA ALA A 68 -9.91 12.17 -8.54
C ALA A 68 -10.19 11.61 -7.14
N ASP A 69 -9.84 10.33 -6.91
CA ASP A 69 -10.09 9.65 -5.64
C ASP A 69 -8.80 9.39 -4.85
N ALA A 70 -7.77 10.23 -5.07
CA ALA A 70 -6.44 10.00 -4.49
C ALA A 70 -6.46 9.94 -2.96
N GLU A 71 -7.13 10.90 -2.31
CA GLU A 71 -7.17 10.92 -0.85
C GLU A 71 -7.89 9.71 -0.29
N ALA A 72 -9.03 9.34 -0.87
CA ALA A 72 -9.79 8.17 -0.45
C ALA A 72 -8.95 6.90 -0.62
N ALA A 73 -8.21 6.81 -1.72
CA ALA A 73 -7.37 5.66 -2.00
C ALA A 73 -6.27 5.49 -0.95
N VAL A 74 -5.54 6.58 -0.65
CA VAL A 74 -4.45 6.52 0.32
C VAL A 74 -4.98 6.18 1.70
N ASN A 75 -6.10 6.78 2.10
CA ASN A 75 -6.68 6.51 3.41
C ASN A 75 -7.16 5.07 3.54
N ALA A 76 -7.74 4.50 2.49
CA ALA A 76 -8.18 3.10 2.50
C ALA A 76 -6.99 2.15 2.62
N LEU A 77 -5.90 2.43 1.91
CA LEU A 77 -4.71 1.59 1.96
C LEU A 77 -4.00 1.71 3.31
N GLU A 78 -3.97 2.91 3.88
CA GLU A 78 -3.42 3.09 5.22
C GLU A 78 -4.18 2.25 6.24
N ALA A 79 -5.51 2.28 6.18
CA ALA A 79 -6.34 1.53 7.12
C ALA A 79 -6.04 0.02 7.03
N LEU A 80 -5.81 -0.47 5.82
CA LEU A 80 -5.54 -1.88 5.57
C LEU A 80 -4.20 -2.33 6.16
N LEU A 81 -3.27 -1.39 6.37
CA LEU A 81 -1.95 -1.70 6.89
C LEU A 81 -1.85 -1.61 8.42
N GLN A 82 -2.94 -1.23 9.10
CA GLN A 82 -2.91 -1.06 10.55
C GLN A 82 -3.16 -2.37 11.30
N ARG A 83 -3.71 -3.38 10.64
CA ARG A 83 -4.00 -4.67 11.26
C ARG A 83 -4.08 -5.75 10.18
N ASP A 84 -4.03 -7.00 10.60
CA ASP A 84 -4.23 -8.12 9.68
C ASP A 84 -5.67 -8.13 9.18
N VAL A 85 -5.85 -8.55 7.92
CA VAL A 85 -7.16 -8.52 7.26
C VAL A 85 -7.89 -9.85 7.31
N TYR A 86 -7.35 -10.83 8.01
CA TYR A 86 -7.94 -12.16 8.11
C TYR A 86 -7.72 -12.76 9.48
#